data_d00e485a7fe5b9cca1891ac876089626
#
_entry.id   d00e485a7fe5b9cca1891ac876089626
#
_cell.length_a   1.000
_cell.length_b   1.000
_cell.length_c   1.000
_cell.angle_alpha   90.00
_cell.angle_beta   90.00
_cell.angle_gamma   90.00
#
_symmetry.space_group_name_H-M   'P 1'
#
loop_
_entity.id
_entity.type
_entity.pdbx_description
1 polymer ?
#
loop_
_entity_poly.entity_id
_entity_poly.type
_entity_poly.pdbx_seq_one_letter_code
_entity_poly.pdbx_strand_id
1 'polypeptide(L)'
;MKIGYIRISTADQNTARQELLMEQLGVDEVYIDRMSGKNTNRPELQKMMEYVRRGDTVIVESISRFARNTRDLLELVEKLSAKGVEFVSKKEAIDTTIPTGKFMLTVFGAVAELEREYILQRQREGIAIAKANGVYKGRKPIQPPELEKVMVKWRRGKITAAEAMRQMSTFYRRVKMANLDTPPKNDENIRKSF
;
A
#
# COMPACT_ATOMS: atom_id res chain seq x y z
N MET A 1 -5.49 -29.57 16.77
CA MET A 1 -5.18 -28.79 17.97
C MET A 1 -5.99 -27.49 17.95
N LYS A 2 -6.25 -26.90 19.12
CA LYS A 2 -6.83 -25.56 19.26
C LYS A 2 -5.71 -24.57 19.58
N ILE A 3 -5.53 -23.55 18.77
CA ILE A 3 -4.43 -22.61 18.85
C ILE A 3 -5.01 -21.21 19.08
N GLY A 4 -4.60 -20.58 20.19
CA GLY A 4 -5.05 -19.24 20.56
C GLY A 4 -4.12 -18.16 20.02
N TYR A 5 -4.70 -17.05 19.53
CA TYR A 5 -3.93 -15.85 19.25
C TYR A 5 -4.45 -14.67 20.06
N ILE A 6 -3.53 -14.01 20.77
CA ILE A 6 -3.81 -12.85 21.60
C ILE A 6 -2.98 -11.66 21.11
N ARG A 7 -3.62 -10.50 20.95
CA ARG A 7 -2.93 -9.24 20.68
C ARG A 7 -3.31 -8.20 21.70
N ILE A 8 -2.30 -7.67 22.39
CA ILE A 8 -2.47 -6.64 23.41
C ILE A 8 -1.70 -5.38 23.04
N SER A 9 -2.24 -4.22 23.42
CA SER A 9 -1.48 -2.97 23.42
C SER A 9 -0.62 -2.89 24.69
N THR A 10 0.54 -2.24 24.62
CA THR A 10 1.38 -2.04 25.83
C THR A 10 0.68 -1.22 26.93
N ALA A 11 -0.41 -0.53 26.61
CA ALA A 11 -1.26 0.18 27.56
C ALA A 11 -2.30 -0.73 28.23
N ASP A 12 -2.63 -1.88 27.66
CA ASP A 12 -3.57 -2.85 28.22
C ASP A 12 -2.81 -3.79 29.17
N GLN A 13 -2.94 -3.54 30.48
CA GLN A 13 -2.35 -4.38 31.53
C GLN A 13 -3.09 -5.71 31.75
N ASN A 14 -4.15 -6.00 30.97
CA ASN A 14 -5.06 -7.12 31.26
C ASN A 14 -4.96 -8.27 30.28
N THR A 15 -3.76 -8.89 30.17
CA THR A 15 -3.57 -10.17 29.48
C THR A 15 -4.32 -11.31 30.16
N ALA A 16 -4.37 -11.27 31.49
CA ALA A 16 -4.94 -12.35 32.32
C ALA A 16 -6.35 -12.72 31.90
N ARG A 17 -7.19 -11.75 31.50
CA ARG A 17 -8.57 -12.05 31.05
C ARG A 17 -8.59 -12.83 29.73
N GLN A 18 -7.72 -12.47 28.78
CA GLN A 18 -7.69 -13.15 27.49
C GLN A 18 -7.04 -14.54 27.62
N GLU A 19 -6.03 -14.68 28.44
CA GLU A 19 -5.38 -15.95 28.75
C GLU A 19 -6.37 -16.90 29.42
N LEU A 20 -7.13 -16.43 30.43
CA LEU A 20 -8.16 -17.20 31.07
C LEU A 20 -9.27 -17.65 30.10
N LEU A 21 -9.66 -16.78 29.16
CA LEU A 21 -10.60 -17.14 28.11
C LEU A 21 -10.05 -18.27 27.22
N MET A 22 -8.80 -18.23 26.85
CA MET A 22 -8.18 -19.29 26.03
C MET A 22 -8.09 -20.59 26.78
N GLU A 23 -7.79 -20.56 28.08
CA GLU A 23 -7.78 -21.71 28.96
C GLU A 23 -9.20 -22.34 29.07
N GLN A 24 -10.24 -21.52 29.30
CA GLN A 24 -11.63 -21.98 29.33
C GLN A 24 -12.10 -22.61 28.02
N LEU A 25 -11.55 -22.19 26.88
CA LEU A 25 -11.86 -22.76 25.57
C LEU A 25 -11.07 -24.03 25.27
N GLY A 26 -10.21 -24.45 26.19
CA GLY A 26 -9.33 -25.62 26.02
C GLY A 26 -8.36 -25.44 24.87
N VAL A 27 -7.71 -24.27 24.78
CA VAL A 27 -6.68 -23.98 23.80
C VAL A 27 -5.40 -24.70 24.20
N ASP A 28 -4.78 -25.41 23.27
CA ASP A 28 -3.58 -26.22 23.51
C ASP A 28 -2.31 -25.35 23.53
N GLU A 29 -2.24 -24.31 22.69
CA GLU A 29 -1.09 -23.43 22.56
C GLU A 29 -1.52 -21.97 22.27
N VAL A 30 -0.85 -20.99 22.87
CA VAL A 30 -1.21 -19.57 22.77
C VAL A 30 -0.05 -18.74 22.25
N TYR A 31 -0.28 -17.95 21.22
CA TYR A 31 0.65 -16.97 20.63
C TYR A 31 0.25 -15.56 21.06
N ILE A 32 1.19 -14.78 21.62
CA ILE A 32 0.86 -13.46 22.20
C ILE A 32 1.74 -12.38 21.60
N ASP A 33 1.16 -11.47 20.80
CA ASP A 33 1.82 -10.26 20.34
C ASP A 33 1.54 -9.07 21.27
N ARG A 34 2.62 -8.51 21.81
CA ARG A 34 2.61 -7.27 22.63
C ARG A 34 3.02 -6.10 21.76
N MET A 35 2.10 -5.19 21.43
CA MET A 35 2.33 -4.09 20.51
C MET A 35 2.48 -2.75 21.22
N SER A 36 3.61 -2.06 21.03
CA SER A 36 3.71 -0.63 21.27
C SER A 36 3.12 0.13 20.05
N GLY A 37 2.50 1.30 20.29
CA GLY A 37 1.77 2.05 19.25
C GLY A 37 2.56 2.42 17.98
N LYS A 38 3.90 2.21 17.96
CA LYS A 38 4.78 2.41 16.80
C LYS A 38 5.16 1.13 16.07
N ASN A 39 5.02 -0.04 16.69
CA ASN A 39 5.46 -1.30 16.08
C ASN A 39 4.28 -2.07 15.51
N THR A 40 4.23 -2.16 14.18
CA THR A 40 3.20 -2.90 13.44
C THR A 40 3.56 -4.36 13.18
N ASN A 41 4.75 -4.79 13.61
CA ASN A 41 5.23 -6.14 13.40
C ASN A 41 4.52 -7.12 14.36
N ARG A 42 4.08 -8.27 13.84
CA ARG A 42 3.38 -9.33 14.58
C ARG A 42 4.17 -10.64 14.47
N PRO A 43 5.30 -10.77 15.17
CA PRO A 43 6.15 -11.94 15.03
C PRO A 43 5.45 -13.22 15.51
N GLU A 44 4.64 -13.13 16.56
CA GLU A 44 3.93 -14.30 17.08
C GLU A 44 2.78 -14.74 16.16
N LEU A 45 2.08 -13.80 15.50
CA LEU A 45 1.13 -14.14 14.45
C LEU A 45 1.81 -14.88 13.30
N GLN A 46 3.00 -14.42 12.86
CA GLN A 46 3.74 -15.07 11.79
C GLN A 46 4.18 -16.48 12.18
N LYS A 47 4.74 -16.65 13.37
CA LYS A 47 5.10 -17.96 13.91
C LYS A 47 3.89 -18.90 13.98
N MET A 48 2.78 -18.41 14.50
CA MET A 48 1.53 -19.18 14.55
C MET A 48 1.09 -19.59 13.13
N MET A 49 1.09 -18.65 12.18
CA MET A 49 0.72 -18.93 10.79
C MET A 49 1.63 -19.96 10.12
N GLU A 50 2.90 -20.06 10.50
CA GLU A 50 3.84 -21.07 10.02
C GLU A 50 3.61 -22.42 10.71
N TYR A 51 3.30 -22.41 11.98
CA TYR A 51 3.16 -23.58 12.83
C TYR A 51 1.89 -24.39 12.54
N VAL A 52 0.75 -23.73 12.31
CA VAL A 52 -0.56 -24.36 12.14
C VAL A 52 -0.61 -25.34 10.97
N ARG A 53 -1.31 -26.45 11.16
CA ARG A 53 -1.42 -27.56 10.21
C ARG A 53 -2.88 -27.92 9.96
N ARG A 54 -3.09 -28.69 8.92
CA ARG A 54 -4.42 -29.22 8.56
C ARG A 54 -5.11 -29.90 9.75
N GLY A 55 -6.35 -29.50 10.01
CA GLY A 55 -7.18 -29.99 11.12
C GLY A 55 -7.03 -29.21 12.42
N ASP A 56 -6.13 -28.19 12.45
CA ASP A 56 -6.08 -27.26 13.58
C ASP A 56 -7.19 -26.21 13.51
N THR A 57 -7.49 -25.59 14.65
CA THR A 57 -8.45 -24.49 14.76
C THR A 57 -7.78 -23.30 15.44
N VAL A 58 -7.71 -22.16 14.75
CA VAL A 58 -7.24 -20.91 15.33
C VAL A 58 -8.40 -20.19 16.02
N ILE A 59 -8.23 -19.85 17.29
CA ILE A 59 -9.25 -19.21 18.14
C ILE A 59 -8.77 -17.84 18.58
N VAL A 60 -9.61 -16.84 18.42
CA VAL A 60 -9.36 -15.46 18.86
C VAL A 60 -10.55 -14.92 19.69
N GLU A 61 -10.26 -13.98 20.57
CA GLU A 61 -11.31 -13.28 21.31
C GLU A 61 -12.21 -12.47 20.37
N SER A 62 -11.58 -11.68 19.48
CA SER A 62 -12.29 -10.84 18.51
C SER A 62 -11.48 -10.64 17.23
N ILE A 63 -12.18 -10.33 16.13
CA ILE A 63 -11.58 -9.98 14.83
C ILE A 63 -10.62 -8.83 14.98
N SER A 64 -10.96 -7.81 15.75
CA SER A 64 -10.12 -6.62 15.94
C SER A 64 -8.76 -6.93 16.60
N ARG A 65 -8.64 -8.06 17.30
CA ARG A 65 -7.36 -8.55 17.85
C ARG A 65 -6.57 -9.36 16.83
N PHE A 66 -7.25 -10.04 15.92
CA PHE A 66 -6.64 -10.87 14.89
C PHE A 66 -6.19 -10.05 13.66
N ALA A 67 -7.06 -9.20 13.15
CA ALA A 67 -6.83 -8.42 11.94
C ALA A 67 -6.84 -6.91 12.21
N ARG A 68 -6.22 -6.14 11.30
CA ARG A 68 -6.17 -4.67 11.36
C ARG A 68 -7.37 -4.02 10.67
N ASN A 69 -7.87 -4.67 9.65
CA ASN A 69 -9.02 -4.28 8.85
C ASN A 69 -9.64 -5.52 8.20
N THR A 70 -10.76 -5.36 7.54
CA THR A 70 -11.50 -6.46 6.92
C THR A 70 -10.68 -7.20 5.86
N ARG A 71 -9.88 -6.48 5.07
CA ARG A 71 -9.02 -7.10 4.07
C ARG A 71 -7.94 -7.99 4.70
N ASP A 72 -7.25 -7.48 5.73
CA ASP A 72 -6.25 -8.24 6.49
C ASP A 72 -6.87 -9.52 7.10
N LEU A 73 -8.13 -9.43 7.60
CA LEU A 73 -8.89 -10.59 8.08
C LEU A 73 -9.07 -11.64 6.99
N LEU A 74 -9.57 -11.22 5.83
CA LEU A 74 -9.86 -12.13 4.73
C LEU A 74 -8.60 -12.82 4.21
N GLU A 75 -7.51 -12.06 4.05
CA GLU A 75 -6.20 -12.60 3.63
C GLU A 75 -5.64 -13.62 4.64
N LEU A 76 -5.79 -13.35 5.94
CA LEU A 76 -5.34 -14.27 7.00
C LEU A 76 -6.20 -15.54 7.03
N VAL A 77 -7.53 -15.40 6.98
CA VAL A 77 -8.43 -16.56 6.99
C VAL A 77 -8.29 -17.39 5.70
N GLU A 78 -8.08 -16.77 4.55
CA GLU A 78 -7.81 -17.48 3.31
C GLU A 78 -6.53 -18.33 3.41
N LYS A 79 -5.46 -17.77 3.99
CA LYS A 79 -4.21 -18.52 4.25
C LYS A 79 -4.41 -19.69 5.21
N LEU A 80 -5.24 -19.53 6.24
CA LEU A 80 -5.60 -20.63 7.16
C LEU A 80 -6.38 -21.70 6.41
N SER A 81 -7.41 -21.31 5.66
CA SER A 81 -8.25 -22.23 4.88
C SER A 81 -7.44 -23.00 3.83
N ALA A 82 -6.50 -22.36 3.16
CA ALA A 82 -5.59 -23.02 2.21
C ALA A 82 -4.72 -24.11 2.86
N LYS A 83 -4.42 -23.98 4.17
CA LYS A 83 -3.74 -25.00 4.97
C LYS A 83 -4.70 -26.03 5.56
N GLY A 84 -6.02 -25.87 5.37
CA GLY A 84 -7.04 -26.72 6.00
C GLY A 84 -7.19 -26.47 7.50
N VAL A 85 -6.92 -25.24 7.94
CA VAL A 85 -7.06 -24.75 9.32
C VAL A 85 -8.33 -23.94 9.45
N GLU A 86 -9.13 -24.22 10.47
CA GLU A 86 -10.37 -23.49 10.74
C GLU A 86 -10.12 -22.25 11.63
N PHE A 87 -11.02 -21.27 11.54
CA PHE A 87 -10.92 -20.02 12.28
C PHE A 87 -12.18 -19.76 13.12
N VAL A 88 -11.99 -19.36 14.37
CA VAL A 88 -13.08 -19.05 15.31
C VAL A 88 -12.83 -17.71 15.99
N SER A 89 -13.78 -16.77 15.84
CA SER A 89 -13.84 -15.53 16.62
C SER A 89 -15.00 -15.57 17.58
N LYS A 90 -14.70 -15.46 18.87
CA LYS A 90 -15.72 -15.66 19.94
C LYS A 90 -16.68 -14.49 20.04
N LYS A 91 -16.19 -13.26 19.97
CA LYS A 91 -17.02 -12.06 20.15
C LYS A 91 -18.01 -11.87 19.01
N GLU A 92 -17.58 -12.09 17.77
CA GLU A 92 -18.42 -11.93 16.58
C GLU A 92 -19.18 -13.22 16.22
N ALA A 93 -18.99 -14.29 17.00
CA ALA A 93 -19.60 -15.61 16.78
C ALA A 93 -19.35 -16.17 15.36
N ILE A 94 -18.16 -15.92 14.81
CA ILE A 94 -17.74 -16.45 13.52
C ILE A 94 -16.98 -17.75 13.77
N ASP A 95 -17.44 -18.80 13.11
CA ASP A 95 -16.86 -20.13 13.20
C ASP A 95 -16.85 -20.78 11.81
N THR A 96 -15.66 -20.94 11.24
CA THR A 96 -15.51 -21.50 9.88
C THR A 96 -15.66 -23.02 9.85
N THR A 97 -15.76 -23.68 11.02
CA THR A 97 -16.09 -25.12 11.08
C THR A 97 -17.51 -25.40 10.61
N ILE A 98 -18.40 -24.38 10.66
CA ILE A 98 -19.79 -24.47 10.23
C ILE A 98 -20.04 -23.61 8.97
N PRO A 99 -21.00 -24.03 8.11
CA PRO A 99 -21.30 -23.30 6.86
C PRO A 99 -21.68 -21.83 7.06
N THR A 100 -22.42 -21.53 8.14
CA THR A 100 -22.84 -20.16 8.46
C THR A 100 -21.66 -19.23 8.70
N GLY A 101 -20.61 -19.69 9.38
CA GLY A 101 -19.40 -18.89 9.60
C GLY A 101 -18.65 -18.61 8.32
N LYS A 102 -18.56 -19.60 7.40
CA LYS A 102 -17.97 -19.39 6.06
C LYS A 102 -18.78 -18.38 5.25
N PHE A 103 -20.11 -18.47 5.30
CA PHE A 103 -20.99 -17.51 4.65
C PHE A 103 -20.79 -16.09 5.20
N MET A 104 -20.70 -15.93 6.52
CA MET A 104 -20.44 -14.61 7.14
C MET A 104 -19.13 -13.99 6.64
N LEU A 105 -18.04 -14.75 6.49
CA LEU A 105 -16.79 -14.25 5.92
C LEU A 105 -16.95 -13.81 4.47
N THR A 106 -17.75 -14.51 3.67
CA THR A 106 -18.07 -14.10 2.30
C THR A 106 -18.81 -12.76 2.27
N VAL A 107 -19.76 -12.55 3.18
CA VAL A 107 -20.46 -11.26 3.33
C VAL A 107 -19.49 -10.14 3.72
N PHE A 108 -18.59 -10.38 4.68
CA PHE A 108 -17.56 -9.40 5.03
C PHE A 108 -16.66 -9.07 3.84
N GLY A 109 -16.32 -10.06 3.01
CA GLY A 109 -15.57 -9.85 1.77
C GLY A 109 -16.28 -8.93 0.79
N ALA A 110 -17.55 -9.18 0.55
CA ALA A 110 -18.37 -8.36 -0.33
C ALA A 110 -18.52 -6.91 0.17
N VAL A 111 -18.73 -6.73 1.49
CA VAL A 111 -18.80 -5.40 2.10
C VAL A 111 -17.45 -4.66 1.97
N ALA A 112 -16.32 -5.32 2.21
CA ALA A 112 -15.01 -4.70 2.08
C ALA A 112 -14.70 -4.26 0.63
N GLU A 113 -15.11 -5.04 -0.37
CA GLU A 113 -14.96 -4.68 -1.78
C GLU A 113 -15.84 -3.48 -2.13
N LEU A 114 -17.09 -3.46 -1.68
CA LEU A 114 -18.01 -2.33 -1.88
C LEU A 114 -17.47 -1.03 -1.26
N GLU A 115 -16.96 -1.08 -0.03
CA GLU A 115 -16.31 0.07 0.62
C GLU A 115 -15.13 0.59 -0.21
N ARG A 116 -14.31 -0.32 -0.74
CA ARG A 116 -13.19 0.03 -1.60
C ARG A 116 -13.64 0.73 -2.88
N GLU A 117 -14.67 0.22 -3.53
CA GLU A 117 -15.24 0.84 -4.74
C GLU A 117 -15.73 2.26 -4.46
N TYR A 118 -16.45 2.48 -3.37
CA TYR A 118 -16.91 3.81 -2.97
C TYR A 118 -15.76 4.78 -2.67
N ILE A 119 -14.67 4.31 -2.05
CA ILE A 119 -13.48 5.13 -1.81
C ILE A 119 -12.84 5.55 -3.14
N LEU A 120 -12.67 4.61 -4.08
CA LEU A 120 -12.09 4.87 -5.40
C LEU A 120 -12.96 5.81 -6.22
N GLN A 121 -14.28 5.65 -6.16
CA GLN A 121 -15.21 6.54 -6.85
C GLN A 121 -15.10 7.97 -6.31
N ARG A 122 -15.18 8.19 -5.01
CA ARG A 122 -15.01 9.50 -4.37
C ARG A 122 -13.66 10.13 -4.70
N GLN A 123 -12.60 9.33 -4.75
CA GLN A 123 -11.26 9.81 -5.14
C GLN A 123 -11.24 10.28 -6.60
N ARG A 124 -11.85 9.53 -7.53
CA ARG A 124 -11.96 9.93 -8.95
C ARG A 124 -12.73 11.23 -9.12
N GLU A 125 -13.86 11.37 -8.42
CA GLU A 125 -14.67 12.58 -8.42
C GLU A 125 -13.89 13.78 -7.85
N GLY A 126 -13.21 13.61 -6.72
CA GLY A 126 -12.36 14.65 -6.13
C GLY A 126 -11.23 15.10 -7.06
N ILE A 127 -10.57 14.15 -7.76
CA ILE A 127 -9.53 14.45 -8.76
C ILE A 127 -10.12 15.21 -9.95
N ALA A 128 -11.31 14.82 -10.42
CA ALA A 128 -11.98 15.50 -11.53
C ALA A 128 -12.31 16.96 -11.19
N ILE A 129 -12.87 17.20 -9.99
CA ILE A 129 -13.17 18.53 -9.48
C ILE A 129 -11.88 19.35 -9.32
N ALA A 130 -10.83 18.77 -8.74
CA ALA A 130 -9.54 19.44 -8.56
C ALA A 130 -8.87 19.82 -9.89
N LYS A 131 -9.01 18.96 -10.92
CA LYS A 131 -8.55 19.26 -12.29
C LYS A 131 -9.35 20.41 -12.92
N ALA A 132 -10.68 20.38 -12.80
CA ALA A 132 -11.56 21.45 -13.31
C ALA A 132 -11.24 22.80 -12.66
N ASN A 133 -10.95 22.82 -11.37
CA ASN A 133 -10.58 24.01 -10.62
C ASN A 133 -9.10 24.43 -10.79
N GLY A 134 -8.33 23.78 -11.67
CA GLY A 134 -6.93 24.11 -11.92
C GLY A 134 -5.98 23.90 -10.74
N VAL A 135 -6.42 23.21 -9.69
CA VAL A 135 -5.61 22.91 -8.49
C VAL A 135 -4.54 21.87 -8.82
N TYR A 136 -4.81 20.99 -9.80
CA TYR A 136 -3.91 19.91 -10.20
C TYR A 136 -2.86 20.42 -11.18
N LYS A 137 -1.78 20.96 -10.65
CA LYS A 137 -0.67 21.56 -11.46
C LYS A 137 0.36 20.55 -11.95
N GLY A 138 0.22 19.28 -11.63
CA GLY A 138 1.21 18.26 -11.94
C GLY A 138 2.55 18.47 -11.22
N ARG A 139 3.57 17.75 -11.66
CA ARG A 139 4.94 17.92 -11.14
C ARG A 139 5.50 19.24 -11.64
N LYS A 140 5.98 20.09 -10.73
CA LYS A 140 6.69 21.33 -11.11
C LYS A 140 7.83 20.98 -12.04
N PRO A 141 7.99 21.69 -13.20
CA PRO A 141 9.12 21.48 -14.07
C PRO A 141 10.41 21.75 -13.29
N ILE A 142 11.29 20.77 -13.22
CA ILE A 142 12.63 20.97 -12.65
C ILE A 142 13.39 21.83 -13.66
N GLN A 143 13.72 23.06 -13.28
CA GLN A 143 14.64 23.90 -14.05
C GLN A 143 16.05 23.60 -13.51
N PRO A 144 16.90 22.87 -14.26
CA PRO A 144 18.28 22.71 -13.83
C PRO A 144 18.94 24.08 -13.87
N PRO A 145 19.72 24.47 -12.87
CA PRO A 145 20.42 25.77 -12.81
C PRO A 145 21.39 25.98 -14.00
N GLU A 146 21.74 24.90 -14.68
CA GLU A 146 22.61 24.94 -15.85
C GLU A 146 21.89 25.24 -17.18
N LEU A 147 20.55 25.10 -17.23
CA LEU A 147 19.77 25.32 -18.45
C LEU A 147 20.03 26.75 -19.03
N GLU A 148 19.95 27.73 -18.16
CA GLU A 148 20.12 29.13 -18.53
C GLU A 148 21.54 29.42 -19.08
N LYS A 149 22.56 28.83 -18.47
CA LYS A 149 23.94 28.93 -18.90
C LYS A 149 24.16 28.29 -20.27
N VAL A 150 23.60 27.11 -20.51
CA VAL A 150 23.68 26.39 -21.78
C VAL A 150 22.93 27.15 -22.87
N MET A 151 21.74 27.68 -22.58
CA MET A 151 20.93 28.47 -23.51
C MET A 151 21.62 29.76 -23.91
N VAL A 152 22.27 30.49 -22.97
CA VAL A 152 23.02 31.72 -23.27
C VAL A 152 24.21 31.42 -24.17
N LYS A 153 24.96 30.33 -23.94
CA LYS A 153 26.08 29.91 -24.80
C LYS A 153 25.60 29.55 -26.20
N TRP A 154 24.49 28.81 -26.33
CA TRP A 154 23.91 28.42 -27.62
C TRP A 154 23.40 29.66 -28.40
N ARG A 155 22.63 30.56 -27.79
CA ARG A 155 22.13 31.78 -28.40
C ARG A 155 23.24 32.71 -28.88
N ARG A 156 24.38 32.72 -28.17
CA ARG A 156 25.59 33.49 -28.56
C ARG A 156 26.44 32.80 -29.62
N GLY A 157 26.01 31.64 -30.14
CA GLY A 157 26.76 30.86 -31.11
C GLY A 157 28.07 30.25 -30.58
N LYS A 158 28.25 30.22 -29.25
CA LYS A 158 29.45 29.65 -28.60
C LYS A 158 29.48 28.14 -28.58
N ILE A 159 28.33 27.51 -28.69
CA ILE A 159 28.14 26.05 -28.75
C ILE A 159 27.08 25.72 -29.80
N THR A 160 27.24 24.57 -30.45
CA THR A 160 26.28 24.06 -31.43
C THR A 160 25.07 23.44 -30.68
N ALA A 161 23.95 23.25 -31.39
CA ALA A 161 22.77 22.56 -30.83
C ALA A 161 23.12 21.15 -30.38
N ALA A 162 23.99 20.44 -31.10
CA ALA A 162 24.47 19.10 -30.76
C ALA A 162 25.27 19.09 -29.44
N GLU A 163 26.12 20.10 -29.23
CA GLU A 163 26.86 20.24 -27.96
C GLU A 163 25.95 20.63 -26.80
N ALA A 164 24.96 21.50 -27.01
CA ALA A 164 23.95 21.83 -26.02
C ALA A 164 23.13 20.58 -25.62
N MET A 165 22.80 19.70 -26.57
CA MET A 165 22.14 18.40 -26.29
C MET A 165 23.03 17.42 -25.52
N ARG A 166 24.34 17.35 -25.79
CA ARG A 166 25.27 16.53 -25.01
C ARG A 166 25.36 17.00 -23.54
N GLN A 167 25.36 18.32 -23.33
CA GLN A 167 25.35 18.90 -21.97
C GLN A 167 24.01 18.73 -21.27
N MET A 168 22.91 18.60 -22.03
CA MET A 168 21.58 18.46 -21.49
C MET A 168 20.65 17.65 -22.42
N SER A 169 20.43 16.38 -22.11
CA SER A 169 19.60 15.45 -22.92
C SER A 169 18.16 15.92 -23.20
N THR A 170 17.65 16.87 -22.42
CA THR A 170 16.29 17.43 -22.55
C THR A 170 16.29 18.84 -23.16
N PHE A 171 17.41 19.32 -23.72
CA PHE A 171 17.58 20.69 -24.18
C PHE A 171 16.49 21.14 -25.16
N TYR A 172 16.30 20.44 -26.30
CA TYR A 172 15.29 20.79 -27.30
C TYR A 172 13.86 20.80 -26.76
N ARG A 173 13.50 19.82 -25.95
CA ARG A 173 12.16 19.76 -25.33
C ARG A 173 11.89 21.00 -24.48
N ARG A 174 12.93 21.53 -23.81
CA ARG A 174 12.81 22.71 -22.95
C ARG A 174 12.82 24.02 -23.73
N VAL A 175 13.62 24.09 -24.79
CA VAL A 175 13.61 25.23 -25.72
C VAL A 175 12.23 25.39 -26.35
N LYS A 176 11.62 24.29 -26.82
CA LYS A 176 10.25 24.27 -27.38
C LYS A 176 9.18 24.67 -26.36
N MET A 177 9.29 24.17 -25.11
CA MET A 177 8.35 24.52 -24.04
C MET A 177 8.45 25.99 -23.60
N ALA A 178 9.59 26.63 -23.79
CA ALA A 178 9.82 28.03 -23.43
C ALA A 178 9.54 29.02 -24.59
N ASN A 179 8.96 28.55 -25.73
CA ASN A 179 8.73 29.36 -26.96
C ASN A 179 9.97 30.08 -27.48
N LEU A 180 11.15 29.47 -27.33
CA LEU A 180 12.43 30.07 -27.62
C LEU A 180 13.00 29.56 -28.97
N ASP A 181 12.13 29.31 -29.94
CA ASP A 181 12.42 28.63 -31.24
C ASP A 181 13.20 29.47 -32.26
N THR A 182 14.03 30.42 -31.89
CA THR A 182 14.93 31.08 -32.81
C THR A 182 16.35 30.51 -32.69
N PRO A 183 16.79 29.62 -33.59
CA PRO A 183 18.20 29.27 -33.70
C PRO A 183 19.02 30.50 -34.10
N PRO A 184 20.30 30.61 -33.70
CA PRO A 184 21.18 31.67 -34.19
C PRO A 184 21.31 31.58 -35.71
N LYS A 185 21.34 32.72 -36.39
CA LYS A 185 21.36 32.84 -37.84
C LYS A 185 22.53 32.17 -38.60
N ASN A 186 23.37 31.37 -37.91
CA ASN A 186 24.60 30.79 -38.47
C ASN A 186 24.58 29.28 -38.73
N ASP A 187 23.41 28.59 -38.66
CA ASP A 187 23.35 27.14 -38.87
C ASP A 187 22.99 26.69 -40.30
N GLU A 188 23.32 27.49 -41.35
CA GLU A 188 23.15 27.03 -42.74
C GLU A 188 24.07 25.86 -43.13
N ASN A 189 25.09 25.54 -42.33
CA ASN A 189 26.09 24.50 -42.68
C ASN A 189 25.77 23.09 -42.15
N ILE A 190 24.68 22.86 -41.40
CA ILE A 190 24.38 21.53 -40.80
C ILE A 190 23.39 20.71 -41.64
N ARG A 191 22.74 21.33 -42.67
CA ARG A 191 21.78 20.61 -43.52
C ARG A 191 22.36 19.72 -44.61
N LYS A 192 23.69 19.64 -44.72
CA LYS A 192 24.35 18.85 -45.78
C LYS A 192 25.07 17.57 -45.28
N SER A 193 24.82 17.08 -44.09
CA SER A 193 25.47 15.87 -43.57
C SER A 193 24.50 14.90 -42.88
N PHE A 194 23.32 14.69 -43.47
CA PHE A 194 22.49 13.52 -43.18
C PHE A 194 21.81 13.07 -44.45
#